data_e945cb4664518725dc48163cf792d04b
#
_entry.id   e945cb4664518725dc48163cf792d04b
#
_cell.length_a   1.000
_cell.length_b   1.000
_cell.length_c   1.000
_cell.angle_alpha   90.00
_cell.angle_beta   90.00
_cell.angle_gamma   90.00
#
_symmetry.space_group_name_H-M   'P 1'
#
loop_
_entity.id
_entity.type
_entity.pdbx_description
1 polymer ?
#
loop_
_entity_poly.entity_id
_entity_poly.type
_entity_poly.pdbx_seq_one_letter_code
_entity_poly.pdbx_strand_id
1 'polypeptide(L)'
;MAATTHHTAQVYRMKTAEHMCPFGLKTVDLLKRKGYAVDDHTLTSRDDVDAFKAQEDVDTTPQVYIDGERIGGYEDVREHLGMSVPNAKETTYRPVLAIFAVALLIGLAISWATQGTLLTARMPEFAVATAMVLLGLQKLQDIESFSTMFLNYDLLAQRYVPYSYVYPYAETAAGLLMLAGTLIWVAAPLALFVGTVGAVSVFKAVYIDKRELKCACVGGNSNVPLGFVSLTENLVMIGMGLWMPLRLLLG
;
A
#
# COMPACT_ATOMS: atom_id res chain seq x y z
N MET A 1 -21.69 24.53 36.64
CA MET A 1 -22.06 24.24 35.25
C MET A 1 -20.96 24.85 34.39
N ALA A 2 -20.05 24.03 33.88
CA ALA A 2 -19.03 24.52 32.94
C ALA A 2 -19.73 24.77 31.61
N ALA A 3 -19.65 26.00 31.12
CA ALA A 3 -20.13 26.36 29.79
C ALA A 3 -19.28 25.56 28.77
N THR A 4 -19.90 24.61 28.10
CA THR A 4 -19.31 23.95 26.94
C THR A 4 -19.19 25.00 25.84
N THR A 5 -18.03 25.59 25.67
CA THR A 5 -17.72 26.44 24.51
C THR A 5 -17.85 25.56 23.28
N HIS A 6 -18.98 25.63 22.59
CA HIS A 6 -19.15 24.99 21.30
C HIS A 6 -18.38 25.82 20.28
N HIS A 7 -17.21 25.35 19.88
CA HIS A 7 -16.50 25.91 18.75
C HIS A 7 -17.35 25.75 17.48
N THR A 8 -17.45 26.81 16.68
CA THR A 8 -18.19 26.80 15.43
C THR A 8 -17.24 26.64 14.24
N ALA A 9 -17.66 25.88 13.25
CA ALA A 9 -16.89 25.69 12.02
C ALA A 9 -17.79 25.87 10.81
N GLN A 10 -17.41 26.76 9.89
CA GLN A 10 -18.05 26.93 8.60
C GLN A 10 -17.23 26.19 7.55
N VAL A 11 -17.88 25.35 6.73
CA VAL A 11 -17.24 24.54 5.70
C VAL A 11 -17.83 24.87 4.34
N TYR A 12 -17.04 25.47 3.46
CA TYR A 12 -17.43 25.74 2.08
C TYR A 12 -16.92 24.62 1.18
N ARG A 13 -17.82 23.84 0.59
CA ARG A 13 -17.47 22.68 -0.22
C ARG A 13 -18.32 22.50 -1.46
N MET A 14 -17.72 21.94 -2.50
CA MET A 14 -18.42 21.65 -3.74
C MET A 14 -19.38 20.45 -3.57
N LYS A 15 -20.61 20.62 -4.02
CA LYS A 15 -21.64 19.59 -4.14
C LYS A 15 -22.50 19.90 -5.36
N THR A 16 -22.08 19.47 -6.52
CA THR A 16 -22.85 19.58 -7.77
C THR A 16 -23.64 18.30 -8.06
N ALA A 17 -24.50 18.32 -9.06
CA ALA A 17 -25.23 17.12 -9.49
C ALA A 17 -24.31 15.99 -9.98
N GLU A 18 -23.15 16.34 -10.55
CA GLU A 18 -22.19 15.40 -11.14
C GLU A 18 -21.02 15.06 -10.21
N HIS A 19 -20.75 15.91 -9.21
CA HIS A 19 -19.58 15.72 -8.34
C HIS A 19 -19.83 16.17 -6.91
N MET A 20 -19.54 15.29 -5.97
CA MET A 20 -19.51 15.57 -4.54
C MET A 20 -18.07 15.50 -4.04
N CYS A 21 -17.54 16.61 -3.53
CA CYS A 21 -16.15 16.67 -3.08
C CYS A 21 -15.90 15.74 -1.89
N PRO A 22 -15.07 14.67 -2.04
CA PRO A 22 -14.79 13.72 -0.95
C PRO A 22 -14.07 14.37 0.23
N PHE A 23 -13.18 15.32 -0.03
CA PHE A 23 -12.47 16.05 1.02
C PHE A 23 -13.42 16.93 1.84
N GLY A 24 -14.40 17.57 1.19
CA GLY A 24 -15.45 18.32 1.88
C GLY A 24 -16.28 17.45 2.81
N LEU A 25 -16.68 16.26 2.36
CA LEU A 25 -17.38 15.28 3.22
C LEU A 25 -16.55 14.84 4.41
N LYS A 26 -15.29 14.50 4.18
CA LYS A 26 -14.34 14.11 5.25
C LYS A 26 -14.14 15.23 6.25
N THR A 27 -14.10 16.48 5.81
CA THR A 27 -13.94 17.65 6.67
C THR A 27 -15.15 17.83 7.59
N VAL A 28 -16.37 17.80 7.03
CA VAL A 28 -17.62 17.91 7.80
C VAL A 28 -17.73 16.78 8.84
N ASP A 29 -17.45 15.54 8.44
CA ASP A 29 -17.49 14.39 9.35
C ASP A 29 -16.43 14.51 10.45
N LEU A 30 -15.20 14.91 10.12
CA LEU A 30 -14.12 15.08 11.07
C LEU A 30 -14.46 16.14 12.15
N LEU A 31 -14.91 17.33 11.72
CA LEU A 31 -15.26 18.42 12.62
C LEU A 31 -16.44 18.05 13.54
N LYS A 32 -17.48 17.39 13.00
CA LYS A 32 -18.59 16.87 13.81
C LYS A 32 -18.13 15.87 14.87
N ARG A 33 -17.27 14.92 14.50
CA ARG A 33 -16.68 13.95 15.45
C ARG A 33 -15.81 14.60 16.53
N LYS A 34 -15.24 15.76 16.22
CA LYS A 34 -14.46 16.54 17.18
C LYS A 34 -15.29 17.51 18.02
N GLY A 35 -16.63 17.50 17.87
CA GLY A 35 -17.56 18.27 18.69
C GLY A 35 -17.80 19.71 18.23
N TYR A 36 -17.38 20.07 17.01
CA TYR A 36 -17.68 21.37 16.44
C TYR A 36 -19.14 21.49 15.98
N ALA A 37 -19.75 22.64 16.19
CA ALA A 37 -21.01 23.01 15.52
C ALA A 37 -20.68 23.38 14.07
N VAL A 38 -21.02 22.51 13.11
CA VAL A 38 -20.64 22.66 11.70
C VAL A 38 -21.76 23.29 10.89
N ASP A 39 -21.49 24.45 10.31
CA ASP A 39 -22.31 25.09 9.29
C ASP A 39 -21.76 24.73 7.88
N ASP A 40 -22.53 23.92 7.15
CA ASP A 40 -22.08 23.26 5.91
C ASP A 40 -22.63 24.02 4.68
N HIS A 41 -21.81 24.89 4.10
CA HIS A 41 -22.11 25.68 2.91
C HIS A 41 -21.74 24.89 1.64
N THR A 42 -22.76 24.47 0.90
CA THR A 42 -22.56 23.73 -0.34
C THR A 42 -22.59 24.64 -1.57
N LEU A 43 -21.51 24.63 -2.35
CA LEU A 43 -21.41 25.27 -3.66
C LEU A 43 -21.96 24.31 -4.70
N THR A 44 -23.06 24.68 -5.34
CA THR A 44 -23.91 23.75 -6.10
C THR A 44 -23.66 23.78 -7.61
N SER A 45 -22.94 24.76 -8.09
CA SER A 45 -22.52 24.88 -9.49
C SER A 45 -21.02 25.10 -9.61
N ARG A 46 -20.49 24.94 -10.82
CA ARG A 46 -19.09 25.27 -11.11
C ARG A 46 -18.83 26.75 -10.96
N ASP A 47 -19.78 27.55 -11.41
CA ASP A 47 -19.69 29.00 -11.32
C ASP A 47 -19.66 29.49 -9.86
N ASP A 48 -20.46 28.87 -8.96
CA ASP A 48 -20.39 29.14 -7.51
C ASP A 48 -19.01 28.84 -6.94
N VAL A 49 -18.42 27.73 -7.35
CA VAL A 49 -17.08 27.32 -6.89
C VAL A 49 -16.02 28.30 -7.36
N ASP A 50 -16.07 28.70 -8.62
CA ASP A 50 -15.09 29.62 -9.21
C ASP A 50 -15.26 31.06 -8.67
N ALA A 51 -16.50 31.50 -8.46
CA ALA A 51 -16.79 32.76 -7.80
C ALA A 51 -16.30 32.78 -6.34
N PHE A 52 -16.56 31.73 -5.58
CA PHE A 52 -16.06 31.57 -4.20
C PHE A 52 -14.53 31.61 -4.14
N LYS A 53 -13.86 30.87 -5.03
CA LYS A 53 -12.39 30.84 -5.10
C LYS A 53 -11.81 32.23 -5.40
N ALA A 54 -12.40 32.94 -6.33
CA ALA A 54 -11.97 34.29 -6.68
C ALA A 54 -12.23 35.30 -5.54
N GLN A 55 -13.35 35.17 -4.84
CA GLN A 55 -13.69 36.04 -3.71
C GLN A 55 -12.77 35.84 -2.51
N GLU A 56 -12.47 34.59 -2.18
CA GLU A 56 -11.68 34.24 -1.00
C GLU A 56 -10.17 34.14 -1.29
N ASP A 57 -9.76 34.36 -2.53
CA ASP A 57 -8.37 34.22 -3.00
C ASP A 57 -7.78 32.85 -2.64
N VAL A 58 -8.43 31.76 -3.12
CA VAL A 58 -8.04 30.39 -2.87
C VAL A 58 -8.08 29.53 -4.12
N ASP A 59 -7.19 28.53 -4.22
CA ASP A 59 -7.10 27.65 -5.38
C ASP A 59 -8.05 26.44 -5.30
N THR A 60 -8.44 26.05 -4.09
CA THR A 60 -9.13 24.77 -3.87
C THR A 60 -10.32 24.88 -2.90
N THR A 61 -11.19 23.87 -2.96
CA THR A 61 -12.22 23.60 -1.94
C THR A 61 -12.06 22.15 -1.44
N PRO A 62 -12.43 21.86 -0.17
CA PRO A 62 -13.14 22.70 0.80
C PRO A 62 -12.26 23.80 1.39
N GLN A 63 -12.91 24.85 1.89
CA GLN A 63 -12.31 25.85 2.77
C GLN A 63 -13.08 25.88 4.09
N VAL A 64 -12.35 26.00 5.19
CA VAL A 64 -12.88 25.91 6.55
C VAL A 64 -12.50 27.14 7.34
N TYR A 65 -13.49 27.67 8.06
CA TYR A 65 -13.30 28.74 9.03
C TYR A 65 -13.72 28.20 10.40
N ILE A 66 -12.84 28.32 11.41
CA ILE A 66 -13.11 27.95 12.80
C ILE A 66 -13.13 29.22 13.63
N ASP A 67 -14.24 29.46 14.31
CA ASP A 67 -14.46 30.68 15.12
C ASP A 67 -14.16 31.98 14.36
N GLY A 68 -14.40 31.98 13.04
CA GLY A 68 -14.19 33.12 12.13
C GLY A 68 -12.80 33.24 11.52
N GLU A 69 -11.85 32.38 11.92
CA GLU A 69 -10.50 32.33 11.35
C GLU A 69 -10.42 31.28 10.23
N ARG A 70 -9.85 31.64 9.07
CA ARG A 70 -9.65 30.72 7.96
C ARG A 70 -8.53 29.74 8.29
N ILE A 71 -8.85 28.44 8.32
CA ILE A 71 -7.89 27.37 8.54
C ILE A 71 -7.35 26.84 7.20
N GLY A 72 -8.21 26.67 6.19
CA GLY A 72 -7.83 26.12 4.89
C GLY A 72 -8.60 24.88 4.50
N GLY A 73 -7.96 23.94 3.81
CA GLY A 73 -8.54 22.69 3.32
C GLY A 73 -8.60 21.58 4.35
N TYR A 74 -8.88 20.35 3.89
CA TYR A 74 -8.98 19.17 4.75
C TYR A 74 -7.68 18.85 5.50
N GLU A 75 -6.55 19.01 4.84
CA GLU A 75 -5.24 18.71 5.44
C GLU A 75 -4.87 19.75 6.49
N ASP A 76 -5.13 21.04 6.21
CA ASP A 76 -4.89 22.13 7.15
C ASP A 76 -5.75 21.99 8.42
N VAL A 77 -7.02 21.56 8.27
CA VAL A 77 -7.89 21.24 9.42
C VAL A 77 -7.34 20.08 10.24
N ARG A 78 -6.78 19.05 9.61
CA ARG A 78 -6.15 17.95 10.34
C ARG A 78 -4.94 18.42 11.15
N GLU A 79 -4.09 19.26 10.56
CA GLU A 79 -2.94 19.84 11.23
C GLU A 79 -3.37 20.72 12.40
N HIS A 80 -4.35 21.59 12.20
CA HIS A 80 -4.94 22.45 13.24
C HIS A 80 -5.48 21.63 14.43
N LEU A 81 -6.05 20.44 14.16
CA LEU A 81 -6.55 19.51 15.18
C LEU A 81 -5.44 18.62 15.79
N GLY A 82 -4.17 18.87 15.50
CA GLY A 82 -3.04 18.08 15.99
C GLY A 82 -2.97 16.67 15.42
N MET A 83 -3.60 16.41 14.27
CA MET A 83 -3.59 15.11 13.60
C MET A 83 -2.49 15.09 12.54
N SER A 84 -1.85 13.93 12.38
CA SER A 84 -0.85 13.76 11.30
C SER A 84 -1.50 13.91 9.93
N VAL A 85 -0.94 14.76 9.09
CA VAL A 85 -1.30 14.87 7.67
C VAL A 85 -0.45 13.87 6.90
N PRO A 86 -1.05 12.98 6.07
CA PRO A 86 -0.28 12.08 5.23
C PRO A 86 0.56 12.90 4.24
N ASN A 87 1.85 12.96 4.46
CA ASN A 87 2.75 13.62 3.52
C ASN A 87 2.95 12.66 2.34
N ALA A 88 2.61 13.08 1.12
CA ALA A 88 2.77 12.27 -0.08
C ALA A 88 4.24 11.87 -0.36
N LYS A 89 5.20 12.52 0.30
CA LYS A 89 6.63 12.21 0.21
C LYS A 89 7.16 11.34 1.36
N GLU A 90 6.34 11.08 2.40
CA GLU A 90 6.78 10.32 3.57
C GLU A 90 6.84 8.83 3.27
N THR A 91 7.96 8.19 3.65
CA THR A 91 8.12 6.75 3.54
C THR A 91 7.08 6.04 4.42
N THR A 92 6.37 5.06 3.87
CA THR A 92 5.34 4.34 4.62
C THR A 92 5.40 2.85 4.35
N TYR A 93 5.36 2.05 5.42
CA TYR A 93 5.27 0.60 5.33
C TYR A 93 3.82 0.08 5.44
N ARG A 94 2.83 0.97 5.59
CA ARG A 94 1.42 0.58 5.77
C ARG A 94 0.88 -0.36 4.69
N PRO A 95 1.13 -0.15 3.38
CA PRO A 95 0.64 -1.06 2.35
C PRO A 95 1.24 -2.47 2.49
N VAL A 96 2.53 -2.56 2.80
CA VAL A 96 3.25 -3.82 2.99
C VAL A 96 2.71 -4.57 4.21
N LEU A 97 2.56 -3.88 5.34
CA LEU A 97 1.98 -4.46 6.55
C LEU A 97 0.56 -4.96 6.34
N ALA A 98 -0.26 -4.23 5.56
CA ALA A 98 -1.60 -4.66 5.21
C ALA A 98 -1.59 -5.95 4.37
N ILE A 99 -0.70 -6.05 3.38
CA ILE A 99 -0.55 -7.25 2.54
C ILE A 99 -0.15 -8.47 3.41
N PHE A 100 0.86 -8.33 4.27
CA PHE A 100 1.28 -9.42 5.14
C PHE A 100 0.23 -9.80 6.17
N ALA A 101 -0.51 -8.83 6.74
CA ALA A 101 -1.62 -9.12 7.64
C ALA A 101 -2.73 -9.90 6.94
N VAL A 102 -3.14 -9.49 5.74
CA VAL A 102 -4.14 -10.20 4.93
C VAL A 102 -3.63 -11.60 4.55
N ALA A 103 -2.38 -11.73 4.12
CA ALA A 103 -1.78 -13.03 3.78
C ALA A 103 -1.77 -13.99 4.98
N LEU A 104 -1.44 -13.49 6.17
CA LEU A 104 -1.51 -14.26 7.41
C LEU A 104 -2.94 -14.72 7.73
N LEU A 105 -3.92 -13.82 7.65
CA LEU A 105 -5.33 -14.15 7.90
C LEU A 105 -5.85 -15.20 6.90
N ILE A 106 -5.48 -15.08 5.63
CA ILE A 106 -5.82 -16.07 4.60
C ILE A 106 -5.13 -17.43 4.92
N GLY A 107 -3.85 -17.43 5.31
CA GLY A 107 -3.15 -18.63 5.72
C GLY A 107 -3.80 -19.33 6.91
N LEU A 108 -4.24 -18.58 7.91
CA LEU A 108 -5.01 -19.10 9.05
C LEU A 108 -6.35 -19.67 8.61
N ALA A 109 -7.08 -18.98 7.73
CA ALA A 109 -8.38 -19.42 7.22
C ALA A 109 -8.25 -20.72 6.40
N ILE A 110 -7.23 -20.83 5.54
CA ILE A 110 -6.96 -22.06 4.77
C ILE A 110 -6.57 -23.20 5.72
N SER A 111 -5.74 -22.94 6.73
CA SER A 111 -5.36 -23.94 7.73
C SER A 111 -6.60 -24.47 8.46
N TRP A 112 -7.48 -23.58 8.91
CA TRP A 112 -8.74 -23.97 9.54
C TRP A 112 -9.62 -24.79 8.59
N ALA A 113 -9.83 -24.35 7.36
CA ALA A 113 -10.70 -25.01 6.38
C ALA A 113 -10.18 -26.41 5.98
N THR A 114 -8.87 -26.60 5.91
CA THR A 114 -8.26 -27.86 5.43
C THR A 114 -7.88 -28.83 6.55
N GLN A 115 -7.60 -28.34 7.76
CA GLN A 115 -7.04 -29.15 8.86
C GLN A 115 -7.84 -29.04 10.17
N GLY A 116 -8.90 -28.21 10.20
CA GLY A 116 -9.75 -28.02 11.38
C GLY A 116 -9.09 -27.25 12.54
N THR A 117 -7.86 -26.75 12.36
CA THR A 117 -7.13 -25.98 13.36
C THR A 117 -6.45 -24.78 12.71
N LEU A 118 -6.34 -23.66 13.47
CA LEU A 118 -5.73 -22.42 12.96
C LEU A 118 -4.21 -22.57 12.86
N LEU A 119 -3.56 -23.13 13.88
CA LEU A 119 -2.10 -23.23 13.97
C LEU A 119 -1.65 -24.65 13.60
N THR A 120 -1.20 -24.79 12.37
CA THR A 120 -0.64 -26.04 11.84
C THR A 120 0.76 -25.78 11.30
N ALA A 121 1.54 -26.83 11.10
CA ALA A 121 2.86 -26.72 10.48
C ALA A 121 2.80 -26.19 9.03
N ARG A 122 1.64 -26.34 8.35
CA ARG A 122 1.40 -25.83 6.99
C ARG A 122 0.89 -24.38 6.94
N MET A 123 0.42 -23.82 8.06
CA MET A 123 -0.12 -22.46 8.07
C MET A 123 0.90 -21.42 7.57
N PRO A 124 2.18 -21.43 8.00
CA PRO A 124 3.18 -20.52 7.46
C PRO A 124 3.38 -20.67 5.94
N GLU A 125 3.29 -21.90 5.40
CA GLU A 125 3.38 -22.12 3.95
C GLU A 125 2.23 -21.41 3.21
N PHE A 126 0.99 -21.56 3.70
CA PHE A 126 -0.17 -20.87 3.13
C PHE A 126 -0.03 -19.36 3.22
N ALA A 127 0.42 -18.83 4.35
CA ALA A 127 0.62 -17.40 4.53
C ALA A 127 1.67 -16.82 3.58
N VAL A 128 2.82 -17.50 3.45
CA VAL A 128 3.91 -17.06 2.57
C VAL A 128 3.52 -17.16 1.10
N ALA A 129 2.94 -18.29 0.68
CA ALA A 129 2.49 -18.46 -0.70
C ALA A 129 1.42 -17.41 -1.07
N THR A 130 0.49 -17.10 -0.15
CA THR A 130 -0.49 -16.04 -0.32
C THR A 130 0.19 -14.67 -0.44
N ALA A 131 1.20 -14.38 0.39
CA ALA A 131 1.94 -13.12 0.30
C ALA A 131 2.63 -12.96 -1.06
N MET A 132 3.25 -14.01 -1.59
CA MET A 132 3.84 -14.02 -2.94
C MET A 132 2.80 -13.69 -4.01
N VAL A 133 1.61 -14.30 -3.94
CA VAL A 133 0.51 -14.01 -4.90
C VAL A 133 0.06 -12.56 -4.79
N LEU A 134 -0.14 -12.04 -3.59
CA LEU A 134 -0.61 -10.66 -3.39
C LEU A 134 0.44 -9.63 -3.83
N LEU A 135 1.71 -9.85 -3.52
CA LEU A 135 2.81 -8.97 -3.95
C LEU A 135 3.04 -9.05 -5.46
N GLY A 136 2.95 -10.25 -6.05
CA GLY A 136 2.97 -10.42 -7.50
C GLY A 136 1.81 -9.69 -8.19
N LEU A 137 0.60 -9.78 -7.65
CA LEU A 137 -0.57 -9.04 -8.16
C LEU A 137 -0.35 -7.53 -8.13
N GLN A 138 0.24 -6.98 -7.07
CA GLN A 138 0.57 -5.55 -6.99
C GLN A 138 1.53 -5.12 -8.11
N LYS A 139 2.52 -5.96 -8.43
CA LYS A 139 3.48 -5.72 -9.51
C LYS A 139 2.82 -5.83 -10.90
N LEU A 140 1.84 -6.73 -11.05
CA LEU A 140 1.09 -6.94 -12.30
C LEU A 140 0.06 -5.83 -12.59
N GLN A 141 -0.41 -5.09 -11.61
CA GLN A 141 -1.37 -4.00 -11.79
C GLN A 141 -0.79 -2.86 -12.64
N ASP A 142 0.52 -2.60 -12.52
CA ASP A 142 1.23 -1.61 -13.34
C ASP A 142 2.65 -2.13 -13.62
N ILE A 143 2.71 -3.01 -14.61
CA ILE A 143 3.94 -3.72 -14.96
C ILE A 143 5.03 -2.80 -15.55
N GLU A 144 4.62 -1.72 -16.22
CA GLU A 144 5.55 -0.73 -16.77
C GLU A 144 6.25 0.05 -15.66
N SER A 145 5.48 0.53 -14.71
CA SER A 145 5.99 1.23 -13.54
C SER A 145 6.88 0.32 -12.69
N PHE A 146 6.44 -0.93 -12.48
CA PHE A 146 7.25 -1.96 -11.82
C PHE A 146 8.57 -2.18 -12.54
N SER A 147 8.54 -2.47 -13.86
CA SER A 147 9.73 -2.73 -14.67
C SER A 147 10.73 -1.56 -14.58
N THR A 148 10.25 -0.33 -14.73
CA THR A 148 11.06 0.89 -14.63
C THR A 148 11.77 0.99 -13.29
N MET A 149 11.06 0.73 -12.17
CA MET A 149 11.65 0.79 -10.83
C MET A 149 12.61 -0.38 -10.59
N PHE A 150 12.26 -1.59 -11.04
CA PHE A 150 13.04 -2.81 -10.88
C PHE A 150 14.38 -2.73 -11.61
N LEU A 151 14.41 -2.16 -12.82
CA LEU A 151 15.62 -1.91 -13.61
C LEU A 151 16.63 -1.00 -12.89
N ASN A 152 16.22 -0.20 -11.91
CA ASN A 152 17.16 0.62 -11.16
C ASN A 152 18.11 -0.19 -10.29
N TYR A 153 17.75 -1.42 -9.87
CA TYR A 153 18.56 -2.17 -8.91
C TYR A 153 18.76 -3.65 -9.25
N ASP A 154 17.86 -4.29 -10.01
CA ASP A 154 17.99 -5.72 -10.29
C ASP A 154 19.07 -6.00 -11.31
N LEU A 155 20.04 -6.83 -10.91
CA LEU A 155 21.24 -7.12 -11.71
C LEU A 155 20.97 -7.90 -12.99
N LEU A 156 19.98 -8.80 -12.96
CA LEU A 156 19.61 -9.58 -14.13
C LEU A 156 18.75 -8.75 -15.07
N ALA A 157 17.80 -8.00 -14.56
CA ALA A 157 16.95 -7.11 -15.36
C ALA A 157 17.77 -6.06 -16.10
N GLN A 158 18.82 -5.50 -15.48
CA GLN A 158 19.73 -4.56 -16.12
C GLN A 158 20.49 -5.17 -17.31
N ARG A 159 20.72 -6.48 -17.31
CA ARG A 159 21.37 -7.19 -18.43
C ARG A 159 20.39 -7.72 -19.47
N TYR A 160 19.18 -8.06 -19.02
CA TYR A 160 18.15 -8.64 -19.86
C TYR A 160 16.78 -8.05 -19.49
N VAL A 161 16.46 -6.94 -20.11
CA VAL A 161 15.24 -6.14 -19.82
C VAL A 161 13.94 -6.98 -19.82
N PRO A 162 13.70 -7.96 -20.72
CA PRO A 162 12.49 -8.78 -20.68
C PRO A 162 12.27 -9.51 -19.35
N TYR A 163 13.34 -9.80 -18.60
CA TYR A 163 13.20 -10.39 -17.26
C TYR A 163 12.37 -9.54 -16.29
N SER A 164 12.48 -8.20 -16.39
CA SER A 164 11.69 -7.30 -15.53
C SER A 164 10.19 -7.41 -15.77
N TYR A 165 9.75 -7.78 -16.97
CA TYR A 165 8.35 -8.02 -17.29
C TYR A 165 7.90 -9.44 -16.92
N VAL A 166 8.78 -10.43 -16.96
CA VAL A 166 8.49 -11.83 -16.64
C VAL A 166 8.47 -12.07 -15.12
N TYR A 167 9.28 -11.33 -14.37
CA TYR A 167 9.45 -11.51 -12.92
C TYR A 167 8.12 -11.55 -12.15
N PRO A 168 7.16 -10.61 -12.31
CA PRO A 168 5.90 -10.63 -11.56
C PRO A 168 5.04 -11.87 -11.86
N TYR A 169 5.05 -12.33 -13.11
CA TYR A 169 4.33 -13.56 -13.50
C TYR A 169 4.98 -14.80 -12.86
N ALA A 170 6.31 -14.84 -12.86
CA ALA A 170 7.06 -15.96 -12.28
C ALA A 170 6.82 -16.07 -10.76
N GLU A 171 6.87 -14.94 -10.06
CA GLU A 171 6.59 -14.86 -8.61
C GLU A 171 5.15 -15.28 -8.29
N THR A 172 4.17 -14.72 -9.03
CA THR A 172 2.75 -15.04 -8.85
C THR A 172 2.47 -16.51 -9.12
N ALA A 173 3.03 -17.04 -10.21
CA ALA A 173 2.87 -18.46 -10.58
C ALA A 173 3.49 -19.38 -9.53
N ALA A 174 4.69 -19.09 -9.06
CA ALA A 174 5.31 -19.85 -7.97
C ALA A 174 4.43 -19.85 -6.71
N GLY A 175 3.93 -18.68 -6.29
CA GLY A 175 3.03 -18.55 -5.15
C GLY A 175 1.74 -19.35 -5.31
N LEU A 176 1.08 -19.28 -6.46
CA LEU A 176 -0.16 -20.03 -6.74
C LEU A 176 0.09 -21.56 -6.72
N LEU A 177 1.15 -22.03 -7.35
CA LEU A 177 1.49 -23.46 -7.37
C LEU A 177 1.85 -23.98 -5.98
N MET A 178 2.56 -23.19 -5.17
CA MET A 178 2.87 -23.50 -3.79
C MET A 178 1.61 -23.52 -2.92
N LEU A 179 0.70 -22.55 -3.10
CA LEU A 179 -0.57 -22.48 -2.37
C LEU A 179 -1.47 -23.67 -2.69
N ALA A 180 -1.52 -24.08 -3.95
CA ALA A 180 -2.24 -25.27 -4.39
C ALA A 180 -1.57 -26.57 -3.96
N GLY A 181 -0.30 -26.53 -3.53
CA GLY A 181 0.47 -27.72 -3.18
C GLY A 181 0.77 -28.64 -4.37
N THR A 182 0.77 -28.10 -5.59
CA THR A 182 0.95 -28.85 -6.83
C THR A 182 2.18 -28.36 -7.59
N LEU A 183 2.72 -29.23 -8.46
CA LEU A 183 3.89 -28.91 -9.29
C LEU A 183 5.05 -28.25 -8.50
N ILE A 184 5.27 -28.72 -7.27
CA ILE A 184 6.30 -28.15 -6.39
C ILE A 184 7.69 -28.19 -7.02
N TRP A 185 7.97 -29.22 -7.82
CA TRP A 185 9.23 -29.36 -8.57
C TRP A 185 9.42 -28.30 -9.68
N VAL A 186 8.37 -27.54 -10.02
CA VAL A 186 8.44 -26.37 -10.90
C VAL A 186 8.43 -25.08 -10.07
N ALA A 187 7.52 -24.99 -9.11
CA ALA A 187 7.35 -23.82 -8.26
C ALA A 187 8.59 -23.49 -7.43
N ALA A 188 9.21 -24.52 -6.84
CA ALA A 188 10.36 -24.36 -5.97
C ALA A 188 11.62 -23.83 -6.71
N PRO A 189 12.06 -24.41 -7.84
CA PRO A 189 13.16 -23.83 -8.61
C PRO A 189 12.87 -22.42 -9.10
N LEU A 190 11.61 -22.13 -9.47
CA LEU A 190 11.20 -20.81 -9.92
C LEU A 190 11.33 -19.77 -8.78
N ALA A 191 10.80 -20.08 -7.60
CA ALA A 191 10.92 -19.22 -6.42
C ALA A 191 12.37 -19.03 -5.97
N LEU A 192 13.17 -20.11 -6.00
CA LEU A 192 14.60 -20.05 -5.71
C LEU A 192 15.34 -19.13 -6.67
N PHE A 193 15.06 -19.23 -7.96
CA PHE A 193 15.70 -18.42 -8.98
C PHE A 193 15.37 -16.94 -8.79
N VAL A 194 14.06 -16.59 -8.79
CA VAL A 194 13.66 -15.18 -8.67
C VAL A 194 14.03 -14.59 -7.31
N GLY A 195 13.88 -15.36 -6.23
CA GLY A 195 14.25 -14.94 -4.87
C GLY A 195 15.76 -14.72 -4.73
N THR A 196 16.60 -15.60 -5.30
CA THR A 196 18.06 -15.46 -5.19
C THR A 196 18.55 -14.25 -5.99
N VAL A 197 18.09 -14.08 -7.23
CA VAL A 197 18.44 -12.92 -8.04
C VAL A 197 18.00 -11.62 -7.35
N GLY A 198 16.75 -11.58 -6.86
CA GLY A 198 16.22 -10.43 -6.13
C GLY A 198 16.99 -10.13 -4.84
N ALA A 199 17.28 -11.17 -4.00
CA ALA A 199 18.03 -10.99 -2.77
C ALA A 199 19.43 -10.42 -3.01
N VAL A 200 20.17 -10.97 -3.98
CA VAL A 200 21.51 -10.50 -4.34
C VAL A 200 21.46 -9.08 -4.87
N SER A 201 20.48 -8.75 -5.72
CA SER A 201 20.29 -7.43 -6.30
C SER A 201 19.98 -6.37 -5.22
N VAL A 202 19.02 -6.66 -4.33
CA VAL A 202 18.66 -5.76 -3.22
C VAL A 202 19.82 -5.60 -2.25
N PHE A 203 20.47 -6.71 -1.87
CA PHE A 203 21.63 -6.66 -0.96
C PHE A 203 22.74 -5.78 -1.52
N LYS A 204 23.10 -5.97 -2.78
CA LYS A 204 24.10 -5.15 -3.45
C LYS A 204 23.69 -3.67 -3.47
N ALA A 205 22.49 -3.36 -3.96
CA ALA A 205 22.04 -1.98 -4.13
C ALA A 205 21.98 -1.21 -2.80
N VAL A 206 21.47 -1.83 -1.73
CA VAL A 206 21.19 -1.16 -0.47
C VAL A 206 22.39 -1.22 0.50
N TYR A 207 23.02 -2.39 0.65
CA TYR A 207 24.03 -2.59 1.70
C TYR A 207 25.47 -2.42 1.21
N ILE A 208 25.74 -2.68 -0.08
CA ILE A 208 27.07 -2.47 -0.68
C ILE A 208 27.16 -1.09 -1.30
N ASP A 209 26.27 -0.79 -2.25
CA ASP A 209 26.28 0.46 -3.02
C ASP A 209 25.64 1.63 -2.26
N LYS A 210 24.95 1.36 -1.12
CA LYS A 210 24.29 2.33 -0.23
C LYS A 210 23.34 3.30 -0.95
N ARG A 211 22.58 2.78 -1.92
CA ARG A 211 21.68 3.57 -2.74
C ARG A 211 20.33 3.74 -2.02
N GLU A 212 19.82 4.96 -2.00
CA GLU A 212 18.46 5.25 -1.52
C GLU A 212 17.48 5.11 -2.69
N LEU A 213 16.78 3.98 -2.74
CA LEU A 213 15.85 3.64 -3.80
C LEU A 213 14.48 3.31 -3.22
N LYS A 214 13.44 3.46 -4.07
CA LYS A 214 12.10 2.99 -3.72
C LYS A 214 11.93 1.53 -4.12
N CYS A 215 11.15 0.79 -3.30
CA CYS A 215 10.80 -0.59 -3.60
C CYS A 215 9.77 -0.66 -4.73
N ALA A 216 10.00 -1.54 -5.69
CA ALA A 216 9.03 -1.91 -6.69
C ALA A 216 7.95 -2.89 -6.17
N CYS A 217 8.05 -3.36 -4.91
CA CYS A 217 7.25 -4.47 -4.38
C CYS A 217 5.75 -4.17 -4.23
N VAL A 218 5.34 -2.92 -4.12
CA VAL A 218 3.95 -2.52 -3.85
C VAL A 218 3.38 -1.64 -4.97
N GLY A 219 3.80 -1.91 -6.20
CA GLY A 219 3.41 -1.13 -7.37
C GLY A 219 4.17 0.21 -7.49
N GLY A 220 4.16 0.78 -8.70
CA GLY A 220 5.02 1.90 -9.08
C GLY A 220 4.80 3.23 -8.37
N ASN A 221 3.77 3.35 -7.54
CA ASN A 221 3.41 4.61 -6.89
C ASN A 221 3.60 4.59 -5.36
N SER A 222 4.32 3.59 -4.82
CA SER A 222 4.54 3.48 -3.38
C SER A 222 5.81 4.22 -2.94
N ASN A 223 5.75 4.82 -1.72
CA ASN A 223 6.91 5.42 -1.06
C ASN A 223 7.57 4.45 -0.06
N VAL A 224 7.48 3.14 -0.32
CA VAL A 224 8.19 2.13 0.46
C VAL A 224 9.68 2.17 0.07
N PRO A 225 10.61 2.31 1.01
CA PRO A 225 12.03 2.28 0.68
C PRO A 225 12.47 0.86 0.30
N LEU A 226 13.34 0.75 -0.69
CA LEU A 226 14.04 -0.49 -0.99
C LEU A 226 14.98 -0.82 0.19
N GLY A 227 14.86 -2.01 0.75
CA GLY A 227 15.71 -2.39 1.89
C GLY A 227 15.25 -3.65 2.59
N PHE A 228 15.12 -3.57 3.91
CA PHE A 228 14.82 -4.73 4.76
C PHE A 228 13.58 -5.53 4.30
N VAL A 229 12.49 -4.85 3.95
CA VAL A 229 11.25 -5.53 3.51
C VAL A 229 11.48 -6.31 2.22
N SER A 230 12.10 -5.68 1.22
CA SER A 230 12.37 -6.33 -0.08
C SER A 230 13.35 -7.49 0.05
N LEU A 231 14.35 -7.35 0.93
CA LEU A 231 15.30 -8.43 1.21
C LEU A 231 14.59 -9.60 1.90
N THR A 232 13.76 -9.31 2.92
CA THR A 232 13.01 -10.33 3.64
C THR A 232 12.06 -11.09 2.71
N GLU A 233 11.34 -10.41 1.83
CA GLU A 233 10.49 -11.01 0.81
C GLU A 233 11.27 -12.06 -0.01
N ASN A 234 12.40 -11.66 -0.55
CA ASN A 234 13.24 -12.57 -1.37
C ASN A 234 13.82 -13.74 -0.55
N LEU A 235 14.27 -13.50 0.68
CA LEU A 235 14.78 -14.56 1.56
C LEU A 235 13.69 -15.57 1.95
N VAL A 236 12.48 -15.11 2.18
CA VAL A 236 11.33 -15.99 2.47
C VAL A 236 10.95 -16.81 1.23
N MET A 237 11.02 -16.24 0.02
CA MET A 237 10.84 -17.00 -1.23
C MET A 237 11.89 -18.11 -1.39
N ILE A 238 13.16 -17.81 -1.09
CA ILE A 238 14.24 -18.83 -1.07
C ILE A 238 13.93 -19.92 -0.03
N GLY A 239 13.57 -19.51 1.19
CA GLY A 239 13.19 -20.43 2.27
C GLY A 239 12.07 -21.39 1.87
N MET A 240 11.01 -20.87 1.24
CA MET A 240 9.90 -21.68 0.71
C MET A 240 10.32 -22.61 -0.42
N GLY A 241 11.15 -22.12 -1.34
CA GLY A 241 11.68 -22.90 -2.45
C GLY A 241 12.56 -24.07 -1.98
N LEU A 242 13.22 -23.95 -0.83
CA LEU A 242 13.97 -25.06 -0.20
C LEU A 242 13.08 -25.97 0.65
N TRP A 243 12.20 -25.37 1.44
CA TRP A 243 11.37 -26.09 2.40
C TRP A 243 10.35 -27.05 1.76
N MET A 244 9.63 -26.58 0.73
CA MET A 244 8.54 -27.40 0.18
C MET A 244 9.01 -28.69 -0.50
N PRO A 245 10.07 -28.70 -1.34
CA PRO A 245 10.63 -29.96 -1.83
C PRO A 245 11.16 -30.86 -0.72
N LEU A 246 11.87 -30.26 0.27
CA LEU A 246 12.41 -31.02 1.39
C LEU A 246 11.30 -31.74 2.18
N ARG A 247 10.21 -31.05 2.47
CA ARG A 247 9.04 -31.64 3.14
C ARG A 247 8.43 -32.78 2.33
N LEU A 248 8.36 -32.69 0.99
CA LEU A 248 7.85 -33.76 0.15
C LEU A 248 8.76 -35.01 0.15
N LEU A 249 10.06 -34.83 0.41
CA LEU A 249 11.02 -35.94 0.50
C LEU A 249 11.03 -36.57 1.88
N LEU A 250 10.65 -35.84 2.92
CA LEU A 250 10.69 -36.33 4.31
C LEU A 250 9.37 -36.97 4.78
N GLY A 251 8.30 -36.87 3.99
CA GLY A 251 7.05 -37.55 4.31
C GLY A 251 5.82 -36.71 4.35
#